data_b8ca458d91fa38357558eb7bf54d19e5
#
_entry.id   b8ca458d91fa38357558eb7bf54d19e5
#
_cell.length_a   1.000
_cell.length_b   1.000
_cell.length_c   1.000
_cell.angle_alpha   90.00
_cell.angle_beta   90.00
_cell.angle_gamma   90.00
#
_symmetry.space_group_name_H-M   'P 1'
#
loop_
_entity.id
_entity.type
_entity.pdbx_description
1 polymer ?
#
loop_
_entity_poly.entity_id
_entity_poly.type
_entity_poly.pdbx_seq_one_letter_code
_entity_poly.pdbx_strand_id
1 'polypeptide(L)'
;MWTFRRKKEQRSMTLDEFMALAGTSNTGAGEYVSSGTAESLPAVMNAVTVISEAVATMPCYLYLVRNEKGKEAREWLDSHPVDHILNERPNAWQTPYQFKRMMIRHCLLNGNAYAVIQWGRDGFPAALHPYPPQSVNVEQTGEHNWRYCITDAYTGNT
;
A
#
# COMPACT_ATOMS: atom_id res chain seq x y z
N MET A 1 43.58 -6.81 38.06
CA MET A 1 42.55 -7.33 37.17
C MET A 1 41.33 -6.40 37.28
N TRP A 2 41.17 -5.45 36.35
CA TRP A 2 40.13 -4.42 36.40
C TRP A 2 38.95 -4.90 35.59
N THR A 3 37.82 -5.19 36.24
CA THR A 3 36.58 -5.55 35.57
C THR A 3 35.75 -4.28 35.28
N PHE A 4 35.73 -3.87 34.02
CA PHE A 4 34.83 -2.81 33.57
C PHE A 4 33.39 -3.34 33.55
N ARG A 5 32.58 -2.95 34.53
CA ARG A 5 31.15 -3.16 34.55
C ARG A 5 30.52 -2.11 33.62
N ARG A 6 30.17 -2.49 32.38
CA ARG A 6 29.33 -1.65 31.54
C ARG A 6 27.95 -1.49 32.19
N LYS A 7 27.66 -0.28 32.67
CA LYS A 7 26.30 0.12 33.01
C LYS A 7 25.47 0.04 31.74
N LYS A 8 24.45 -0.84 31.70
CA LYS A 8 23.37 -0.75 30.69
C LYS A 8 22.61 0.55 30.97
N GLU A 9 22.86 1.57 30.17
CA GLU A 9 21.96 2.71 30.08
C GLU A 9 20.61 2.19 29.57
N GLN A 10 19.64 2.11 30.47
CA GLN A 10 18.25 1.98 30.11
C GLN A 10 17.84 3.36 29.57
N ARG A 11 17.88 3.53 28.24
CA ARG A 11 17.28 4.69 27.59
C ARG A 11 15.77 4.53 27.78
N SER A 12 15.22 5.28 28.73
CA SER A 12 13.79 5.51 28.80
C SER A 12 13.42 6.31 27.55
N MET A 13 12.67 5.71 26.65
CA MET A 13 12.11 6.39 25.48
C MET A 13 11.27 7.57 25.98
N THR A 14 11.49 8.76 25.44
CA THR A 14 10.66 9.93 25.75
C THR A 14 9.27 9.73 25.12
N LEU A 15 8.26 10.43 25.63
CA LEU A 15 6.91 10.38 25.08
C LEU A 15 6.91 10.76 23.58
N ASP A 16 7.73 11.73 23.20
CA ASP A 16 7.88 12.19 21.80
C ASP A 16 8.51 11.13 20.92
N GLU A 17 9.53 10.40 21.40
CA GLU A 17 10.13 9.27 20.67
C GLU A 17 9.14 8.10 20.52
N PHE A 18 8.34 7.84 21.54
CA PHE A 18 7.28 6.83 21.49
C PHE A 18 6.19 7.23 20.47
N MET A 19 5.77 8.48 20.48
CA MET A 19 4.78 9.03 19.55
C MET A 19 5.28 8.99 18.10
N ALA A 20 6.56 9.31 17.87
CA ALA A 20 7.18 9.21 16.55
C ALA A 20 7.26 7.76 16.05
N LEU A 21 7.56 6.82 16.94
CA LEU A 21 7.61 5.39 16.61
C LEU A 21 6.22 4.79 16.35
N ALA A 22 5.20 5.30 17.03
CA ALA A 22 3.80 4.91 16.83
C ALA A 22 3.17 5.49 15.53
N GLY A 23 3.97 6.21 14.72
CA GLY A 23 3.51 6.78 13.44
C GLY A 23 2.57 7.96 13.59
N THR A 24 2.62 8.62 14.73
CA THR A 24 1.76 9.74 15.08
C THR A 24 2.58 11.02 15.11
N SER A 25 2.29 11.95 14.21
CA SER A 25 2.94 13.25 14.21
C SER A 25 2.04 14.31 14.82
N ASN A 26 2.57 15.07 15.80
CA ASN A 26 1.93 16.30 16.23
C ASN A 26 2.11 17.37 15.16
N THR A 27 1.02 17.99 14.73
CA THR A 27 1.09 19.21 13.92
C THR A 27 1.61 20.36 14.76
N GLY A 28 2.12 21.44 14.12
CA GLY A 28 2.55 22.65 14.82
C GLY A 28 1.46 23.33 15.67
N ALA A 29 0.19 22.90 15.55
CA ALA A 29 -0.94 23.29 16.37
C ALA A 29 -1.17 22.36 17.58
N GLY A 30 -0.33 21.31 17.79
CA GLY A 30 -0.45 20.37 18.90
C GLY A 30 -1.56 19.32 18.72
N GLU A 31 -2.20 19.27 17.56
CA GLU A 31 -3.22 18.28 17.25
C GLU A 31 -2.63 16.98 16.71
N TYR A 32 -3.22 15.88 17.15
CA TYR A 32 -2.83 14.52 16.80
C TYR A 32 -3.39 14.13 15.43
N VAL A 33 -2.53 13.94 14.43
CA VAL A 33 -2.97 13.53 13.07
C VAL A 33 -2.66 12.07 12.84
N SER A 34 -3.71 11.26 12.77
CA SER A 34 -3.67 9.88 12.29
C SER A 34 -4.54 9.75 11.03
N SER A 35 -4.44 8.63 10.31
CA SER A 35 -5.34 8.36 9.19
C SER A 35 -6.82 8.41 9.61
N GLY A 36 -7.14 7.92 10.82
CA GLY A 36 -8.50 7.98 11.36
C GLY A 36 -8.97 9.39 11.73
N THR A 37 -8.09 10.24 12.30
CA THR A 37 -8.45 11.64 12.58
C THR A 37 -8.52 12.47 11.30
N ALA A 38 -7.68 12.18 10.29
CA ALA A 38 -7.76 12.82 8.98
C ALA A 38 -9.08 12.50 8.27
N GLU A 39 -9.58 11.27 8.39
CA GLU A 39 -10.89 10.87 7.85
C GLU A 39 -12.07 11.59 8.51
N SER A 40 -11.93 12.10 9.73
CA SER A 40 -12.97 12.86 10.42
C SER A 40 -13.12 14.31 9.91
N LEU A 41 -12.15 14.82 9.14
CA LEU A 41 -12.16 16.18 8.60
C LEU A 41 -12.86 16.22 7.23
N PRO A 42 -14.02 16.90 7.08
CA PRO A 42 -14.78 16.90 5.83
C PRO A 42 -13.98 17.43 4.64
N ALA A 43 -13.10 18.41 4.85
CA ALA A 43 -12.26 18.96 3.79
C ALA A 43 -11.26 17.92 3.25
N VAL A 44 -10.64 17.13 4.14
CA VAL A 44 -9.71 16.06 3.75
C VAL A 44 -10.47 14.97 3.00
N MET A 45 -11.62 14.54 3.53
CA MET A 45 -12.44 13.51 2.89
C MET A 45 -12.94 13.92 1.52
N ASN A 46 -13.33 15.17 1.33
CA ASN A 46 -13.71 15.69 0.02
C ASN A 46 -12.52 15.65 -0.95
N ALA A 47 -11.33 16.10 -0.53
CA ALA A 47 -10.14 16.07 -1.36
C ALA A 47 -9.76 14.63 -1.76
N VAL A 48 -9.72 13.70 -0.79
CA VAL A 48 -9.45 12.28 -1.03
C VAL A 48 -10.47 11.67 -1.98
N THR A 49 -11.74 12.00 -1.82
CA THR A 49 -12.83 11.51 -2.69
C THR A 49 -12.64 12.00 -4.12
N VAL A 50 -12.48 13.30 -4.33
CA VAL A 50 -12.31 13.89 -5.67
C VAL A 50 -11.10 13.32 -6.39
N ILE A 51 -9.95 13.22 -5.70
CA ILE A 51 -8.72 12.69 -6.31
C ILE A 51 -8.87 11.20 -6.63
N SER A 52 -9.39 10.40 -5.69
CA SER A 52 -9.55 8.96 -5.89
C SER A 52 -10.55 8.62 -7.00
N GLU A 53 -11.62 9.38 -7.13
CA GLU A 53 -12.61 9.22 -8.21
C GLU A 53 -12.02 9.62 -9.56
N ALA A 54 -11.34 10.76 -9.64
CA ALA A 54 -10.70 11.22 -10.87
C ALA A 54 -9.68 10.20 -11.39
N VAL A 55 -8.82 9.66 -10.53
CA VAL A 55 -7.82 8.66 -10.95
C VAL A 55 -8.48 7.31 -11.26
N ALA A 56 -9.52 6.92 -10.52
CA ALA A 56 -10.23 5.65 -10.76
C ALA A 56 -10.92 5.59 -12.13
N THR A 57 -11.29 6.73 -12.72
CA THR A 57 -11.86 6.82 -14.06
C THR A 57 -10.83 6.71 -15.18
N MET A 58 -9.53 6.84 -14.86
CA MET A 58 -8.47 6.75 -15.88
C MET A 58 -8.31 5.31 -16.37
N PRO A 59 -8.25 5.09 -17.70
CA PRO A 59 -7.97 3.77 -18.25
C PRO A 59 -6.52 3.38 -17.97
N CYS A 60 -6.29 2.07 -17.72
CA CYS A 60 -4.95 1.50 -17.61
C CYS A 60 -4.62 0.77 -18.89
N TYR A 61 -3.54 1.14 -19.57
CA TYR A 61 -3.08 0.48 -20.78
C TYR A 61 -1.84 -0.35 -20.51
N LEU A 62 -1.82 -1.56 -21.03
CA LEU A 62 -0.68 -2.46 -20.93
C LEU A 62 0.15 -2.37 -22.21
N TYR A 63 1.45 -2.14 -22.07
CA TYR A 63 2.37 -2.06 -23.22
C TYR A 63 3.51 -3.05 -23.06
N LEU A 64 3.83 -3.76 -24.14
CA LEU A 64 5.09 -4.47 -24.28
C LEU A 64 6.16 -3.50 -24.76
N VAL A 65 7.21 -3.34 -23.96
CA VAL A 65 8.36 -2.51 -24.33
C VAL A 65 9.44 -3.40 -24.91
N ARG A 66 9.77 -3.19 -26.20
CA ARG A 66 10.89 -3.84 -26.88
C ARG A 66 11.99 -2.82 -27.12
N ASN A 67 13.21 -3.20 -26.81
CA ASN A 67 14.37 -2.37 -27.13
C ASN A 67 14.98 -2.87 -28.45
N GLU A 68 14.65 -2.21 -29.57
CA GLU A 68 15.18 -2.52 -30.89
C GLU A 68 16.21 -1.47 -31.30
N LYS A 69 17.47 -1.90 -31.40
CA LYS A 69 18.60 -1.04 -31.87
C LYS A 69 18.74 0.29 -31.11
N GLY A 70 18.52 0.27 -29.77
CA GLY A 70 18.63 1.46 -28.94
C GLY A 70 17.41 2.40 -28.99
N LYS A 71 16.31 1.98 -29.61
CA LYS A 71 15.03 2.69 -29.58
C LYS A 71 13.99 1.83 -28.87
N GLU A 72 13.25 2.45 -27.94
CA GLU A 72 12.11 1.80 -27.29
C GLU A 72 10.92 1.79 -28.26
N ALA A 73 10.48 0.60 -28.65
CA ALA A 73 9.21 0.37 -29.33
C ALA A 73 8.17 -0.08 -28.29
N ARG A 74 7.00 0.53 -28.29
CA ARG A 74 5.89 0.19 -27.40
C ARG A 74 4.74 -0.37 -28.22
N GLU A 75 4.39 -1.63 -27.91
CA GLU A 75 3.27 -2.32 -28.54
C GLU A 75 2.13 -2.45 -27.50
N TRP A 76 0.93 -2.02 -27.86
CA TRP A 76 -0.22 -2.16 -26.98
C TRP A 76 -0.71 -3.59 -26.92
N LEU A 77 -0.95 -4.11 -25.70
CA LEU A 77 -1.42 -5.46 -25.43
C LEU A 77 -2.86 -5.37 -24.87
N ASP A 78 -3.86 -5.44 -25.74
CA ASP A 78 -5.27 -5.35 -25.39
C ASP A 78 -5.90 -6.68 -24.93
N SER A 79 -5.33 -7.80 -25.34
CA SER A 79 -5.85 -9.16 -25.05
C SER A 79 -5.09 -9.90 -23.95
N HIS A 80 -4.23 -9.21 -23.21
CA HIS A 80 -3.45 -9.85 -22.15
C HIS A 80 -4.31 -10.05 -20.88
N PRO A 81 -4.20 -11.21 -20.16
CA PRO A 81 -4.97 -11.48 -18.94
C PRO A 81 -4.89 -10.38 -17.88
N VAL A 82 -3.77 -9.68 -17.77
CA VAL A 82 -3.58 -8.55 -16.86
C VAL A 82 -4.44 -7.36 -17.25
N ASP A 83 -4.67 -7.11 -18.54
CA ASP A 83 -5.53 -6.03 -19.01
C ASP A 83 -6.98 -6.26 -18.58
N HIS A 84 -7.47 -7.49 -18.72
CA HIS A 84 -8.79 -7.90 -18.24
C HIS A 84 -8.98 -7.65 -16.74
N ILE A 85 -7.99 -8.01 -15.90
CA ILE A 85 -8.04 -7.79 -14.45
C ILE A 85 -8.07 -6.29 -14.11
N LEU A 86 -7.30 -5.47 -14.81
CA LEU A 86 -7.18 -4.04 -14.50
C LEU A 86 -8.37 -3.22 -15.02
N ASN A 87 -8.97 -3.62 -16.14
CA ASN A 87 -9.98 -2.82 -16.83
C ASN A 87 -11.39 -3.43 -16.83
N GLU A 88 -11.53 -4.74 -16.63
CA GLU A 88 -12.83 -5.40 -16.67
C GLU A 88 -13.25 -6.00 -15.33
N ARG A 89 -12.40 -6.85 -14.71
CA ARG A 89 -12.79 -7.56 -13.49
C ARG A 89 -11.61 -7.87 -12.58
N PRO A 90 -11.27 -6.98 -11.64
CA PRO A 90 -10.16 -7.21 -10.70
C PRO A 90 -10.41 -8.37 -9.74
N ASN A 91 -11.66 -8.60 -9.33
CA ASN A 91 -12.09 -9.73 -8.48
C ASN A 91 -13.60 -9.99 -8.63
N ALA A 92 -14.12 -10.97 -7.88
CA ALA A 92 -15.51 -11.42 -8.02
C ALA A 92 -16.55 -10.39 -7.54
N TRP A 93 -16.18 -9.41 -6.70
CA TRP A 93 -17.10 -8.53 -5.98
C TRP A 93 -16.86 -7.03 -6.22
N GLN A 94 -15.78 -6.64 -6.93
CA GLN A 94 -15.49 -5.24 -7.23
C GLN A 94 -15.44 -4.99 -8.74
N THR A 95 -15.94 -3.82 -9.14
CA THR A 95 -15.67 -3.26 -10.46
C THR A 95 -14.25 -2.67 -10.51
N PRO A 96 -13.64 -2.48 -11.70
CA PRO A 96 -12.33 -1.83 -11.84
C PRO A 96 -12.30 -0.43 -11.20
N TYR A 97 -13.37 0.32 -11.36
CA TYR A 97 -13.53 1.64 -10.75
C TYR A 97 -13.47 1.57 -9.22
N GLN A 98 -14.24 0.66 -8.60
CA GLN A 98 -14.26 0.49 -7.14
C GLN A 98 -12.90 0.05 -6.61
N PHE A 99 -12.25 -0.88 -7.30
CA PHE A 99 -10.91 -1.34 -6.93
C PHE A 99 -9.88 -0.21 -7.00
N LYS A 100 -9.78 0.50 -8.13
CA LYS A 100 -8.86 1.63 -8.32
C LYS A 100 -9.12 2.72 -7.27
N ARG A 101 -10.38 3.11 -7.07
CA ARG A 101 -10.76 4.12 -6.07
C ARG A 101 -10.32 3.73 -4.67
N MET A 102 -10.53 2.47 -4.26
CA MET A 102 -10.09 1.96 -2.96
C MET A 102 -8.58 2.01 -2.81
N MET A 103 -7.82 1.52 -3.80
CA MET A 103 -6.35 1.53 -3.78
C MET A 103 -5.80 2.96 -3.66
N ILE A 104 -6.35 3.90 -4.42
CA ILE A 104 -5.91 5.30 -4.37
C ILE A 104 -6.24 5.93 -3.02
N ARG A 105 -7.43 5.67 -2.47
CA ARG A 105 -7.81 6.13 -1.14
C ARG A 105 -6.83 5.62 -0.07
N HIS A 106 -6.45 4.34 -0.12
CA HIS A 106 -5.43 3.78 0.77
C HIS A 106 -4.09 4.48 0.64
N CYS A 107 -3.63 4.74 -0.59
CA CYS A 107 -2.40 5.49 -0.84
C CYS A 107 -2.45 6.91 -0.27
N LEU A 108 -3.55 7.63 -0.45
CA LEU A 108 -3.69 9.01 0.00
C LEU A 108 -3.73 9.13 1.53
N LEU A 109 -4.37 8.19 2.21
CA LEU A 109 -4.55 8.23 3.66
C LEU A 109 -3.41 7.56 4.43
N ASN A 110 -2.81 6.51 3.88
CA ASN A 110 -1.83 5.68 4.59
C ASN A 110 -0.45 5.65 3.91
N GLY A 111 -0.29 6.36 2.78
CA GLY A 111 0.95 6.35 2.00
C GLY A 111 1.16 5.10 1.15
N ASN A 112 0.48 4.00 1.44
CA ASN A 112 0.61 2.72 0.75
C ASN A 112 -0.76 2.08 0.52
N ALA A 113 -0.85 1.24 -0.54
CA ALA A 113 -1.99 0.38 -0.80
C ALA A 113 -1.51 -1.01 -1.17
N TYR A 114 -2.20 -2.03 -0.68
CA TYR A 114 -1.79 -3.42 -0.84
C TYR A 114 -2.92 -4.23 -1.47
N ALA A 115 -2.54 -5.11 -2.40
CA ALA A 115 -3.44 -6.11 -2.95
C ALA A 115 -2.70 -7.43 -3.10
N VAL A 116 -3.34 -8.53 -2.74
CA VAL A 116 -2.83 -9.87 -2.96
C VAL A 116 -3.21 -10.33 -4.36
N ILE A 117 -2.24 -10.87 -5.07
CA ILE A 117 -2.44 -11.45 -6.39
C ILE A 117 -2.84 -12.91 -6.22
N GLN A 118 -4.02 -13.24 -6.66
CA GLN A 118 -4.43 -14.63 -6.83
C GLN A 118 -3.95 -15.11 -8.21
N TRP A 119 -3.11 -16.13 -8.22
CA TRP A 119 -2.58 -16.71 -9.44
C TRP A 119 -3.51 -17.79 -10.01
N GLY A 120 -3.72 -17.76 -11.31
CA GLY A 120 -4.40 -18.81 -12.06
C GLY A 120 -3.50 -20.04 -12.27
N ARG A 121 -4.11 -21.13 -12.76
CA ARG A 121 -3.38 -22.36 -13.08
C ARG A 121 -2.48 -22.23 -14.32
N ASP A 122 -2.72 -21.23 -15.13
CA ASP A 122 -1.99 -20.84 -16.32
C ASP A 122 -0.74 -19.98 -16.04
N GLY A 123 -0.50 -19.66 -14.76
CA GLY A 123 0.62 -18.82 -14.32
C GLY A 123 0.38 -17.33 -14.49
N PHE A 124 -0.81 -16.91 -14.93
CA PHE A 124 -1.20 -15.50 -14.96
C PHE A 124 -2.01 -15.09 -13.74
N PRO A 125 -2.00 -13.80 -13.38
CA PRO A 125 -2.89 -13.28 -12.34
C PRO A 125 -4.35 -13.54 -12.70
N ALA A 126 -5.14 -14.10 -11.78
CA ALA A 126 -6.55 -14.39 -11.95
C ALA A 126 -7.45 -13.38 -11.22
N ALA A 127 -6.98 -12.83 -10.10
CA ALA A 127 -7.70 -11.78 -9.36
C ALA A 127 -6.75 -10.95 -8.49
N LEU A 128 -7.21 -9.75 -8.12
CA LEU A 128 -6.55 -8.83 -7.18
C LEU A 128 -7.47 -8.61 -5.98
N HIS A 129 -7.00 -8.97 -4.80
CA HIS A 129 -7.74 -8.79 -3.55
C HIS A 129 -7.11 -7.66 -2.73
N PRO A 130 -7.79 -6.50 -2.58
CA PRO A 130 -7.25 -5.39 -1.81
C PRO A 130 -7.27 -5.73 -0.32
N TYR A 131 -6.23 -5.31 0.39
CA TYR A 131 -6.11 -5.44 1.85
C TYR A 131 -5.98 -4.06 2.51
N PRO A 132 -6.59 -3.86 3.68
CA PRO A 132 -6.41 -2.64 4.46
C PRO A 132 -4.93 -2.45 4.82
N PRO A 133 -4.34 -1.26 4.64
CA PRO A 133 -2.94 -1.02 4.96
C PRO A 133 -2.57 -1.35 6.41
N GLN A 134 -3.49 -1.19 7.34
CA GLN A 134 -3.30 -1.49 8.76
C GLN A 134 -3.12 -2.98 9.06
N SER A 135 -3.57 -3.86 8.16
CA SER A 135 -3.42 -5.32 8.30
C SER A 135 -2.13 -5.85 7.67
N VAL A 136 -1.34 -4.99 7.04
CA VAL A 136 -0.09 -5.38 6.38
C VAL A 136 1.10 -4.83 7.15
N ASN A 137 1.92 -5.73 7.69
CA ASN A 137 3.20 -5.40 8.31
C ASN A 137 4.35 -5.65 7.33
N VAL A 138 5.26 -4.69 7.21
CA VAL A 138 6.41 -4.79 6.32
C VAL A 138 7.66 -5.01 7.16
N GLU A 139 8.30 -6.16 6.99
CA GLU A 139 9.48 -6.58 7.74
C GLU A 139 10.70 -6.65 6.82
N GLN A 140 11.81 -6.11 7.28
CA GLN A 140 13.09 -6.29 6.61
C GLN A 140 13.74 -7.58 7.09
N THR A 141 13.88 -8.57 6.22
CA THR A 141 14.48 -9.89 6.51
C THR A 141 15.97 -9.96 6.20
N GLY A 142 16.57 -8.94 5.57
CA GLY A 142 17.98 -8.86 5.20
C GLY A 142 18.31 -7.51 4.59
N GLU A 143 19.57 -7.29 4.17
CA GLU A 143 20.01 -5.97 3.67
C GLU A 143 19.17 -5.40 2.52
N HIS A 144 18.49 -6.24 1.72
CA HIS A 144 17.66 -5.80 0.58
C HIS A 144 16.39 -6.63 0.42
N ASN A 145 16.04 -7.48 1.40
CA ASN A 145 14.86 -8.35 1.34
C ASN A 145 13.76 -7.86 2.26
N TRP A 146 12.59 -7.60 1.67
CA TRP A 146 11.38 -7.17 2.37
C TRP A 146 10.34 -8.27 2.35
N ARG A 147 9.68 -8.49 3.48
CA ARG A 147 8.55 -9.41 3.61
C ARG A 147 7.32 -8.60 3.96
N TYR A 148 6.23 -8.89 3.28
CA TYR A 148 4.91 -8.34 3.57
C TYR A 148 4.11 -9.40 4.31
N CYS A 149 3.86 -9.19 5.60
CA CYS A 149 3.06 -10.07 6.44
C CYS A 149 1.65 -9.50 6.54
N ILE A 150 0.66 -10.30 6.11
CA ILE A 150 -0.75 -9.91 6.17
C ILE A 150 -1.37 -10.59 7.37
N THR A 151 -1.85 -9.81 8.33
CA THR A 151 -2.61 -10.33 9.47
C THR A 151 -4.07 -10.44 9.05
N ASP A 152 -4.54 -11.67 8.87
CA ASP A 152 -5.95 -11.91 8.60
C ASP A 152 -6.76 -11.75 9.89
N ALA A 153 -7.69 -10.80 9.89
CA ALA A 153 -8.53 -10.49 11.05
C ALA A 153 -9.44 -11.65 11.46
N TYR A 154 -9.68 -12.63 10.55
CA TYR A 154 -10.54 -13.77 10.81
C TYR A 154 -9.79 -15.01 11.32
N THR A 155 -8.54 -15.21 10.94
CA THR A 155 -7.78 -16.42 11.31
C THR A 155 -6.67 -16.17 12.33
N GLY A 156 -6.25 -14.92 12.53
CA GLY A 156 -5.13 -14.57 13.41
C GLY A 156 -3.79 -15.16 12.97
N ASN A 157 -3.72 -15.79 11.80
CA ASN A 157 -2.50 -16.33 11.22
C ASN A 157 -1.81 -15.27 10.35
N THR A 158 -0.54 -15.11 10.59
CA THR A 158 0.39 -14.31 9.76
C THR A 158 0.99 -15.16 8.64
#